data_ab31d1e29d9ff4d357566b266fdcf04e
#
_entry.id   ab31d1e29d9ff4d357566b266fdcf04e
#
_cell.length_a   1.000
_cell.length_b   1.000
_cell.length_c   1.000
_cell.angle_alpha   90.00
_cell.angle_beta   90.00
_cell.angle_gamma   90.00
#
_symmetry.space_group_name_H-M   'P 1'
#
loop_
_entity.id
_entity.type
_entity.pdbx_description
1 polymer ?
#
loop_
_entity_poly.entity_id
_entity_poly.type
_entity_poly.pdbx_seq_one_letter_code
_entity_poly.pdbx_strand_id
1 'polypeptide(L)'
;MIATMRAIQIMTRSFCETCLLLVIVMSDLTNGGVSGPLDTYNDFEEISTTTTTTFPPYTHPQWIEPYFDPTTPRNVTALMGKSAYLSCRVRNLGNKTVSWIRHRDIHILTVGSYTYTSDLRFQATHHHDSDDWTLQIKWTQKRDAGMYECQISTQPVRSYFVNLNVVVPTATILGGPDLHVDKGSTINLTCTVKFSPEPPAYIFWYHHEEVINYDSSRGGVSVITEKSDVTISFLLIQNADLADSGKYSCAPSNADVASVRVHVLNGKHGKQLR
;
A
#
# COMPACT_ATOMS: atom_id res chain seq x y z
N MET A 1 -5.94 41.07 -7.58
CA MET A 1 -6.34 40.13 -6.51
C MET A 1 -7.74 40.41 -5.94
N ILE A 2 -8.51 41.33 -6.48
CA ILE A 2 -9.89 41.68 -6.05
C ILE A 2 -10.96 41.23 -7.07
N ALA A 3 -10.57 40.89 -8.31
CA ALA A 3 -11.49 40.44 -9.36
C ALA A 3 -11.85 38.96 -9.32
N THR A 4 -11.05 38.11 -8.69
CA THR A 4 -11.28 36.65 -8.59
C THR A 4 -12.21 36.24 -7.45
N MET A 5 -12.42 37.08 -6.46
CA MET A 5 -13.34 36.80 -5.35
C MET A 5 -14.83 37.10 -5.68
N ARG A 6 -15.12 37.91 -6.70
CA ARG A 6 -16.52 38.21 -7.10
C ARG A 6 -17.14 37.14 -8.02
N ALA A 7 -16.35 36.32 -8.70
CA ALA A 7 -16.86 35.27 -9.57
C ALA A 7 -17.34 34.01 -8.81
N ILE A 8 -16.77 33.74 -7.62
CA ILE A 8 -17.14 32.56 -6.80
C ILE A 8 -18.46 32.82 -6.03
N GLN A 9 -18.78 34.05 -5.74
CA GLN A 9 -20.00 34.41 -4.99
C GLN A 9 -21.25 34.47 -5.85
N ILE A 10 -21.12 34.50 -7.17
CA ILE A 10 -22.26 34.51 -8.11
C ILE A 10 -22.66 33.05 -8.48
N MET A 11 -21.72 32.09 -8.45
CA MET A 11 -22.04 30.68 -8.72
C MET A 11 -22.74 29.96 -7.56
N THR A 12 -22.57 30.40 -6.32
CA THR A 12 -23.21 29.74 -5.17
C THR A 12 -24.67 30.17 -4.95
N ARG A 13 -25.12 31.31 -5.55
CA ARG A 13 -26.52 31.73 -5.46
C ARG A 13 -27.43 31.11 -6.52
N SER A 14 -26.91 30.67 -7.66
CA SER A 14 -27.73 30.08 -8.73
C SER A 14 -28.10 28.60 -8.48
N PHE A 15 -27.40 27.89 -7.56
CA PHE A 15 -27.71 26.49 -7.23
C PHE A 15 -28.78 26.35 -6.14
N CYS A 16 -29.08 27.39 -5.39
CA CYS A 16 -30.06 27.32 -4.29
C CYS A 16 -31.52 27.62 -4.75
N GLU A 17 -31.71 28.37 -5.84
CA GLU A 17 -33.08 28.67 -6.32
C GLU A 17 -33.71 27.53 -7.13
N THR A 18 -32.94 26.71 -7.81
CA THR A 18 -33.47 25.56 -8.57
C THR A 18 -33.84 24.35 -7.70
N CYS A 19 -33.26 24.22 -6.50
CA CYS A 19 -33.65 23.18 -5.54
C CYS A 19 -34.95 23.50 -4.80
N LEU A 20 -35.29 24.76 -4.61
CA LEU A 20 -36.51 25.15 -3.89
C LEU A 20 -37.76 25.01 -4.76
N LEU A 21 -37.65 25.13 -6.08
CA LEU A 21 -38.79 25.00 -7.02
C LEU A 21 -39.18 23.52 -7.27
N LEU A 22 -38.25 22.57 -7.07
CA LEU A 22 -38.52 21.11 -7.23
C LEU A 22 -39.23 20.49 -6.01
N VAL A 23 -39.18 21.12 -4.85
CA VAL A 23 -39.87 20.64 -3.63
C VAL A 23 -41.33 21.10 -3.59
N ILE A 24 -41.67 22.22 -4.26
CA ILE A 24 -43.05 22.77 -4.25
C ILE A 24 -43.96 22.09 -5.28
N VAL A 25 -43.42 21.45 -6.33
CA VAL A 25 -44.21 20.75 -7.36
C VAL A 25 -44.59 19.31 -6.95
N MET A 26 -44.02 18.76 -5.88
CA MET A 26 -44.33 17.38 -5.42
C MET A 26 -45.38 17.33 -4.30
N SER A 27 -45.93 18.45 -3.81
CA SER A 27 -46.89 18.49 -2.71
C SER A 27 -48.37 18.58 -3.12
N ASP A 28 -48.68 18.69 -4.43
CA ASP A 28 -50.06 18.88 -4.89
C ASP A 28 -50.73 17.68 -5.55
N LEU A 29 -50.22 16.47 -5.36
CA LEU A 29 -50.74 15.22 -5.99
C LEU A 29 -51.32 14.20 -5.04
N THR A 30 -51.78 14.61 -3.84
CA THR A 30 -52.50 13.72 -2.91
C THR A 30 -53.73 14.38 -2.33
N ASN A 31 -54.78 14.60 -3.14
CA ASN A 31 -56.15 14.68 -2.66
C ASN A 31 -57.12 14.57 -3.85
N GLY A 32 -57.61 13.40 -4.08
CA GLY A 32 -58.70 13.07 -4.98
C GLY A 32 -59.50 11.90 -4.44
N GLY A 33 -60.31 12.18 -3.44
CA GLY A 33 -61.31 11.23 -2.93
C GLY A 33 -62.49 11.11 -3.90
N VAL A 34 -62.79 9.90 -4.35
CA VAL A 34 -64.04 9.56 -5.04
C VAL A 34 -64.81 8.60 -4.17
N SER A 35 -65.90 9.07 -3.62
CA SER A 35 -66.99 8.29 -2.97
C SER A 35 -67.96 7.82 -4.03
N GLY A 36 -68.16 6.52 -4.15
CA GLY A 36 -69.26 5.91 -4.94
C GLY A 36 -69.89 4.77 -4.14
N PRO A 37 -71.19 4.45 -4.30
CA PRO A 37 -72.02 3.85 -3.28
C PRO A 37 -71.97 2.33 -3.23
N LEU A 38 -72.36 1.79 -2.07
CA LEU A 38 -72.57 0.39 -1.75
C LEU A 38 -73.72 -0.18 -2.64
N ASP A 39 -73.44 -1.28 -3.29
CA ASP A 39 -74.47 -2.23 -3.72
C ASP A 39 -74.22 -3.58 -3.09
N THR A 40 -75.21 -3.97 -2.30
CA THR A 40 -75.40 -5.27 -1.66
C THR A 40 -75.71 -6.32 -2.72
N TYR A 41 -74.97 -7.41 -2.75
CA TYR A 41 -75.46 -8.65 -3.36
C TYR A 41 -75.01 -9.84 -2.53
N ASN A 42 -76.01 -10.48 -1.91
CA ASN A 42 -75.94 -11.74 -1.21
C ASN A 42 -75.94 -12.92 -2.20
N ASP A 43 -75.47 -14.02 -1.69
CA ASP A 43 -75.60 -15.40 -2.13
C ASP A 43 -74.56 -15.87 -3.17
N PHE A 44 -73.63 -16.68 -2.68
CA PHE A 44 -73.36 -17.96 -3.39
C PHE A 44 -72.74 -18.98 -2.40
N GLU A 45 -73.24 -20.17 -2.54
CA GLU A 45 -73.10 -21.37 -1.74
C GLU A 45 -71.63 -21.83 -1.51
N GLU A 46 -71.43 -22.37 -0.31
CA GLU A 46 -70.29 -23.14 0.16
C GLU A 46 -70.08 -24.42 -0.70
N ILE A 47 -69.11 -24.46 -1.57
CA ILE A 47 -68.57 -25.71 -2.10
C ILE A 47 -67.24 -25.96 -1.41
N SER A 48 -67.30 -26.73 -0.37
CA SER A 48 -66.14 -27.26 0.36
C SER A 48 -65.42 -28.29 -0.52
N THR A 49 -64.41 -27.87 -1.26
CA THR A 49 -63.44 -28.78 -1.87
C THR A 49 -62.09 -28.55 -1.27
N THR A 50 -61.80 -29.31 -0.20
CA THR A 50 -60.47 -29.30 0.46
C THR A 50 -59.48 -29.97 -0.47
N THR A 51 -58.89 -29.20 -1.37
CA THR A 51 -57.67 -29.61 -2.09
C THR A 51 -56.47 -29.12 -1.28
N THR A 52 -55.93 -29.96 -0.41
CA THR A 52 -54.67 -29.72 0.29
C THR A 52 -53.51 -29.76 -0.73
N THR A 53 -53.26 -28.65 -1.39
CA THR A 53 -52.05 -28.46 -2.14
C THR A 53 -50.90 -28.22 -1.15
N THR A 54 -50.21 -29.28 -0.76
CA THR A 54 -48.94 -29.18 -0.06
C THR A 54 -47.92 -28.58 -1.01
N PHE A 55 -47.74 -27.25 -0.92
CA PHE A 55 -46.58 -26.61 -1.53
C PHE A 55 -45.32 -27.10 -0.80
N PRO A 56 -44.26 -27.53 -1.52
CA PRO A 56 -43.03 -27.86 -0.85
C PRO A 56 -42.55 -26.62 -0.09
N PRO A 57 -41.95 -26.79 1.10
CA PRO A 57 -41.50 -25.65 1.89
C PRO A 57 -40.54 -24.85 1.01
N TYR A 58 -40.87 -23.58 0.76
CA TYR A 58 -39.97 -22.63 0.12
C TYR A 58 -38.76 -22.51 1.03
N THR A 59 -37.71 -23.26 0.73
CA THR A 59 -36.39 -23.00 1.29
C THR A 59 -35.95 -21.66 0.72
N HIS A 60 -36.10 -20.59 1.53
CA HIS A 60 -35.48 -19.31 1.20
C HIS A 60 -34.00 -19.59 0.87
N PRO A 61 -33.50 -19.11 -0.28
CA PRO A 61 -32.07 -19.20 -0.53
C PRO A 61 -31.38 -18.59 0.68
N GLN A 62 -30.60 -19.38 1.38
CA GLN A 62 -29.87 -18.92 2.54
C GLN A 62 -28.86 -17.89 2.02
N TRP A 63 -29.17 -16.59 2.17
CA TRP A 63 -28.31 -15.50 1.78
C TRP A 63 -27.06 -15.60 2.64
N ILE A 64 -25.97 -16.12 2.03
CA ILE A 64 -24.69 -16.17 2.71
C ILE A 64 -24.17 -14.73 2.78
N GLU A 65 -24.05 -14.21 4.01
CA GLU A 65 -23.57 -12.85 4.22
C GLU A 65 -22.13 -12.64 3.70
N PRO A 66 -21.81 -11.46 3.20
CA PRO A 66 -20.44 -11.13 2.81
C PRO A 66 -19.48 -11.26 3.99
N TYR A 67 -18.29 -11.79 3.73
CA TYR A 67 -17.23 -11.87 4.73
C TYR A 67 -15.86 -11.62 4.12
N PHE A 68 -14.90 -11.16 4.95
CA PHE A 68 -13.52 -10.99 4.54
C PHE A 68 -12.77 -12.32 4.61
N ASP A 69 -12.00 -12.61 3.57
CA ASP A 69 -11.13 -13.79 3.56
C ASP A 69 -9.98 -13.59 4.58
N PRO A 70 -9.86 -14.49 5.58
CA PRO A 70 -8.87 -14.33 6.66
C PRO A 70 -7.43 -14.44 6.19
N THR A 71 -7.17 -14.96 4.99
CA THR A 71 -5.84 -15.07 4.42
C THR A 71 -5.32 -13.75 3.84
N THR A 72 -6.17 -12.72 3.76
CA THR A 72 -5.77 -11.40 3.26
C THR A 72 -4.76 -10.75 4.21
N PRO A 73 -3.62 -10.22 3.70
CA PRO A 73 -2.60 -9.60 4.54
C PRO A 73 -3.12 -8.35 5.27
N ARG A 74 -2.87 -8.26 6.58
CA ARG A 74 -3.21 -7.07 7.39
C ARG A 74 -2.10 -6.05 7.47
N ASN A 75 -0.86 -6.43 7.14
CA ASN A 75 0.29 -5.55 7.12
C ASN A 75 0.96 -5.63 5.76
N VAL A 76 1.14 -4.49 5.14
CA VAL A 76 1.80 -4.34 3.85
C VAL A 76 2.96 -3.39 4.03
N THR A 77 4.13 -3.75 3.52
CA THR A 77 5.31 -2.88 3.50
C THR A 77 5.62 -2.50 2.06
N ALA A 78 5.73 -1.21 1.81
CA ALA A 78 6.05 -0.66 0.50
C ALA A 78 7.30 0.21 0.55
N LEU A 79 8.03 0.23 -0.56
CA LEU A 79 9.16 1.13 -0.75
C LEU A 79 8.66 2.54 -1.09
N MET A 80 9.27 3.53 -0.47
CA MET A 80 9.03 4.94 -0.83
C MET A 80 9.30 5.15 -2.33
N GLY A 81 8.40 5.86 -3.01
CA GLY A 81 8.48 6.13 -4.45
C GLY A 81 8.02 4.98 -5.36
N LYS A 82 7.73 3.80 -4.84
CA LYS A 82 7.14 2.68 -5.58
C LYS A 82 5.63 2.62 -5.37
N SER A 83 4.94 1.75 -6.10
CA SER A 83 3.51 1.51 -5.87
C SER A 83 3.30 0.55 -4.71
N ALA A 84 2.34 0.88 -3.83
CA ALA A 84 1.81 -0.03 -2.83
C ALA A 84 0.49 -0.64 -3.30
N TYR A 85 0.22 -1.88 -2.89
CA TYR A 85 -1.01 -2.60 -3.21
C TYR A 85 -1.59 -3.17 -1.92
N LEU A 86 -2.76 -2.68 -1.54
CA LEU A 86 -3.49 -3.16 -0.37
C LEU A 86 -4.63 -4.04 -0.86
N SER A 87 -4.61 -5.30 -0.47
CA SER A 87 -5.61 -6.31 -0.84
C SER A 87 -6.76 -6.33 0.15
N CYS A 88 -7.97 -6.53 -0.37
CA CYS A 88 -9.17 -6.80 0.41
C CYS A 88 -10.01 -7.84 -0.31
N ARG A 89 -9.90 -9.09 0.12
CA ARG A 89 -10.65 -10.18 -0.48
C ARG A 89 -11.98 -10.36 0.23
N VAL A 90 -13.07 -10.21 -0.53
CA VAL A 90 -14.45 -10.28 -0.02
C VAL A 90 -15.21 -11.41 -0.69
N ARG A 91 -15.64 -12.38 0.10
CA ARG A 91 -16.46 -13.50 -0.36
C ARG A 91 -17.94 -13.19 -0.22
N ASN A 92 -18.75 -13.69 -1.14
CA ASN A 92 -20.20 -13.54 -1.18
C ASN A 92 -20.67 -12.08 -1.15
N LEU A 93 -19.98 -11.19 -1.87
CA LEU A 93 -20.29 -9.75 -1.86
C LEU A 93 -21.73 -9.45 -2.27
N GLY A 94 -22.29 -10.21 -3.22
CA GLY A 94 -23.64 -10.02 -3.73
C GLY A 94 -23.83 -8.61 -4.32
N ASN A 95 -24.88 -7.91 -3.87
CA ASN A 95 -25.22 -6.55 -4.29
C ASN A 95 -24.58 -5.45 -3.43
N LYS A 96 -23.62 -5.82 -2.56
CA LYS A 96 -22.94 -4.85 -1.67
C LYS A 96 -21.76 -4.22 -2.38
N THR A 97 -21.33 -3.07 -1.85
CA THR A 97 -20.20 -2.30 -2.38
C THR A 97 -19.02 -2.35 -1.42
N VAL A 98 -17.83 -2.46 -1.98
CA VAL A 98 -16.56 -2.35 -1.23
C VAL A 98 -16.04 -0.93 -1.38
N SER A 99 -15.63 -0.31 -0.28
CA SER A 99 -15.04 1.03 -0.26
C SER A 99 -13.71 1.01 0.49
N TRP A 100 -12.73 1.79 0.01
CA TRP A 100 -11.50 2.03 0.72
C TRP A 100 -11.50 3.39 1.38
N ILE A 101 -11.14 3.43 2.66
CA ILE A 101 -11.13 4.61 3.52
C ILE A 101 -9.74 4.73 4.15
N ARG A 102 -9.14 5.92 4.12
CA ARG A 102 -7.94 6.20 4.89
C ARG A 102 -8.34 6.54 6.33
N HIS A 103 -7.96 5.69 7.28
CA HIS A 103 -8.51 5.74 8.63
C HIS A 103 -8.09 6.99 9.44
N ARG A 104 -6.88 7.53 9.22
CA ARG A 104 -6.36 8.67 10.00
C ARG A 104 -7.21 9.94 9.91
N ASP A 105 -7.88 10.18 8.80
CA ASP A 105 -8.71 11.37 8.51
C ASP A 105 -10.09 11.00 7.97
N ILE A 106 -10.44 9.72 8.02
CA ILE A 106 -11.72 9.15 7.57
C ILE A 106 -12.05 9.58 6.13
N HIS A 107 -11.00 9.67 5.29
CA HIS A 107 -11.13 10.09 3.91
C HIS A 107 -11.49 8.91 3.00
N ILE A 108 -12.65 9.01 2.34
CA ILE A 108 -13.08 8.00 1.36
C ILE A 108 -12.19 8.12 0.12
N LEU A 109 -11.49 7.05 -0.21
CA LEU A 109 -10.58 6.98 -1.36
C LEU A 109 -11.29 6.44 -2.59
N THR A 110 -12.06 5.35 -2.41
CA THR A 110 -12.75 4.67 -3.51
C THR A 110 -14.10 4.13 -3.06
N VAL A 111 -15.03 4.02 -4.02
CA VAL A 111 -16.32 3.35 -3.85
C VAL A 111 -16.50 2.38 -5.02
N GLY A 112 -16.48 1.09 -4.74
CA GLY A 112 -16.33 0.07 -5.78
C GLY A 112 -15.04 0.31 -6.57
N SER A 113 -15.14 0.30 -7.89
CA SER A 113 -14.01 0.59 -8.80
C SER A 113 -13.79 2.08 -9.06
N TYR A 114 -14.65 2.97 -8.53
CA TYR A 114 -14.54 4.40 -8.74
C TYR A 114 -13.60 5.03 -7.72
N THR A 115 -12.66 5.85 -8.19
CA THR A 115 -11.82 6.69 -7.34
C THR A 115 -12.61 7.94 -6.94
N TYR A 116 -12.85 8.11 -5.64
CA TYR A 116 -13.62 9.22 -5.09
C TYR A 116 -12.72 10.40 -4.69
N THR A 117 -11.47 10.12 -4.30
CA THR A 117 -10.49 11.16 -3.95
C THR A 117 -9.95 11.89 -5.19
N SER A 118 -9.60 13.17 -5.03
CA SER A 118 -8.89 13.96 -6.05
C SER A 118 -7.40 13.61 -6.19
N ASP A 119 -6.83 12.81 -5.27
CA ASP A 119 -5.45 12.35 -5.36
C ASP A 119 -5.35 11.19 -6.37
N LEU A 120 -4.86 11.50 -7.57
CA LEU A 120 -4.75 10.57 -8.70
C LEU A 120 -3.79 9.39 -8.47
N ARG A 121 -3.08 9.38 -7.34
CA ARG A 121 -2.20 8.27 -6.96
C ARG A 121 -2.98 7.03 -6.49
N PHE A 122 -4.21 7.23 -6.03
CA PHE A 122 -5.08 6.16 -5.56
C PHE A 122 -5.93 5.61 -6.70
N GLN A 123 -5.99 4.29 -6.78
CA GLN A 123 -6.81 3.58 -7.77
C GLN A 123 -7.31 2.27 -7.19
N ALA A 124 -8.61 1.98 -7.33
CA ALA A 124 -9.16 0.67 -6.99
C ALA A 124 -9.21 -0.23 -8.23
N THR A 125 -8.88 -1.50 -8.04
CA THR A 125 -9.01 -2.55 -9.05
C THR A 125 -9.74 -3.73 -8.43
N HIS A 126 -10.74 -4.26 -9.12
CA HIS A 126 -11.41 -5.49 -8.74
C HIS A 126 -10.92 -6.63 -9.62
N HIS A 127 -10.36 -7.64 -8.99
CA HIS A 127 -9.92 -8.87 -9.63
C HIS A 127 -11.03 -9.93 -9.46
N HIS A 128 -11.88 -10.09 -10.48
CA HIS A 128 -13.06 -10.95 -10.43
C HIS A 128 -12.74 -12.41 -10.12
N ASP A 129 -11.63 -12.94 -10.62
CA ASP A 129 -11.24 -14.34 -10.44
C ASP A 129 -10.89 -14.70 -9.00
N SER A 130 -10.41 -13.72 -8.23
CA SER A 130 -9.97 -13.89 -6.84
C SER A 130 -10.87 -13.21 -5.81
N ASP A 131 -11.90 -12.48 -6.24
CA ASP A 131 -12.75 -11.62 -5.42
C ASP A 131 -11.95 -10.55 -4.62
N ASP A 132 -10.83 -10.10 -5.17
CA ASP A 132 -9.91 -9.18 -4.52
C ASP A 132 -10.16 -7.74 -4.97
N TRP A 133 -10.38 -6.86 -3.99
CA TRP A 133 -10.50 -5.41 -4.16
C TRP A 133 -9.19 -4.77 -3.74
N THR A 134 -8.31 -4.54 -4.71
CA THR A 134 -6.98 -4.00 -4.47
C THR A 134 -7.00 -2.48 -4.55
N LEU A 135 -6.52 -1.79 -3.50
CA LEU A 135 -6.19 -0.38 -3.54
C LEU A 135 -4.72 -0.22 -3.94
N GLN A 136 -4.47 0.39 -5.09
CA GLN A 136 -3.15 0.81 -5.53
C GLN A 136 -2.87 2.24 -5.09
N ILE A 137 -1.69 2.47 -4.52
CA ILE A 137 -1.16 3.79 -4.17
C ILE A 137 0.12 3.98 -4.98
N LYS A 138 0.09 4.82 -6.00
CA LYS A 138 1.25 5.12 -6.87
C LYS A 138 2.21 6.07 -6.15
N TRP A 139 3.53 5.91 -6.41
CA TRP A 139 4.58 6.78 -5.86
C TRP A 139 4.41 7.02 -4.36
N THR A 140 4.32 5.92 -3.62
CA THR A 140 4.07 5.90 -2.19
C THR A 140 5.03 6.82 -1.45
N GLN A 141 4.49 7.65 -0.58
CA GLN A 141 5.23 8.61 0.24
C GLN A 141 5.18 8.20 1.71
N LYS A 142 6.13 8.66 2.50
CA LYS A 142 6.17 8.38 3.96
C LYS A 142 4.86 8.77 4.66
N ARG A 143 4.21 9.85 4.19
CA ARG A 143 2.91 10.31 4.72
C ARG A 143 1.74 9.38 4.39
N ASP A 144 1.89 8.44 3.46
CA ASP A 144 0.85 7.47 3.10
C ASP A 144 0.85 6.27 4.07
N ALA A 145 1.86 6.14 4.92
CA ALA A 145 1.89 5.13 5.97
C ALA A 145 0.73 5.30 6.94
N GLY A 146 0.19 4.20 7.42
CA GLY A 146 -0.90 4.18 8.38
C GLY A 146 -1.98 3.16 8.04
N MET A 147 -3.11 3.27 8.72
CA MET A 147 -4.21 2.33 8.62
C MET A 147 -5.18 2.72 7.52
N TYR A 148 -5.55 1.74 6.71
CA TYR A 148 -6.58 1.80 5.68
C TYR A 148 -7.68 0.81 6.03
N GLU A 149 -8.91 1.20 5.75
CA GLU A 149 -10.09 0.41 6.02
C GLU A 149 -10.75 0.01 4.70
N CYS A 150 -10.91 -1.29 4.51
CA CYS A 150 -11.77 -1.86 3.47
C CYS A 150 -13.13 -2.12 4.10
N GLN A 151 -14.16 -1.47 3.60
CA GLN A 151 -15.50 -1.48 4.17
C GLN A 151 -16.50 -2.08 3.20
N ILE A 152 -17.38 -2.96 3.70
CA ILE A 152 -18.52 -3.51 2.95
C ILE A 152 -19.79 -2.79 3.40
N SER A 153 -20.66 -2.38 2.46
CA SER A 153 -21.93 -1.70 2.71
C SER A 153 -23.03 -2.64 3.26
N THR A 154 -22.70 -3.41 4.30
CA THR A 154 -23.65 -4.23 5.05
C THR A 154 -24.31 -3.43 6.18
N GLN A 155 -25.34 -3.99 6.84
CA GLN A 155 -25.93 -3.42 8.04
C GLN A 155 -25.96 -4.49 9.15
N PRO A 156 -25.14 -4.33 10.20
CA PRO A 156 -24.14 -3.29 10.39
C PRO A 156 -22.98 -3.35 9.37
N VAL A 157 -22.32 -2.23 9.17
CA VAL A 157 -21.14 -2.13 8.30
C VAL A 157 -20.05 -3.09 8.80
N ARG A 158 -19.40 -3.78 7.87
CA ARG A 158 -18.24 -4.65 8.15
C ARG A 158 -16.96 -4.02 7.62
N SER A 159 -15.91 -4.07 8.42
CA SER A 159 -14.63 -3.43 8.13
C SER A 159 -13.47 -4.39 8.26
N TYR A 160 -12.49 -4.25 7.37
CA TYR A 160 -11.20 -4.94 7.41
C TYR A 160 -10.08 -3.92 7.36
N PHE A 161 -9.17 -3.99 8.33
CA PHE A 161 -8.10 -3.01 8.47
C PHE A 161 -6.78 -3.56 7.94
N VAL A 162 -6.13 -2.75 7.10
CA VAL A 162 -4.81 -3.03 6.52
C VAL A 162 -3.87 -1.89 6.91
N ASN A 163 -2.75 -2.23 7.52
CA ASN A 163 -1.72 -1.28 7.89
C ASN A 163 -0.64 -1.20 6.82
N LEU A 164 -0.41 -0.02 6.27
CA LEU A 164 0.64 0.26 5.31
C LEU A 164 1.87 0.83 6.01
N ASN A 165 3.00 0.14 5.90
CA ASN A 165 4.32 0.63 6.28
C ASN A 165 5.05 1.14 5.03
N VAL A 166 5.58 2.35 5.10
CA VAL A 166 6.41 2.91 4.02
C VAL A 166 7.84 3.01 4.51
N VAL A 167 8.73 2.29 3.85
CA VAL A 167 10.13 2.18 4.24
C VAL A 167 11.05 2.75 3.16
N VAL A 168 12.21 3.24 3.60
CA VAL A 168 13.33 3.61 2.76
C VAL A 168 14.45 2.63 3.08
N PRO A 169 14.86 1.78 2.14
CA PRO A 169 16.00 0.91 2.37
C PRO A 169 17.25 1.75 2.63
N THR A 170 18.03 1.33 3.61
CA THR A 170 19.23 2.04 4.01
C THR A 170 20.43 1.11 3.95
N ALA A 171 21.46 1.53 3.18
CA ALA A 171 22.75 0.87 3.18
C ALA A 171 23.68 1.54 4.23
N THR A 172 24.44 0.75 4.93
CA THR A 172 25.47 1.22 5.88
C THR A 172 26.70 0.34 5.80
N ILE A 173 27.90 0.93 5.85
CA ILE A 173 29.15 0.20 5.98
C ILE A 173 29.57 0.24 7.47
N LEU A 174 29.84 -0.94 8.03
CA LEU A 174 30.22 -1.07 9.44
C LEU A 174 31.61 -0.49 9.67
N GLY A 175 31.78 0.21 10.81
CA GLY A 175 33.05 0.76 11.24
C GLY A 175 33.39 2.12 10.65
N GLY A 176 32.56 2.69 9.73
CA GLY A 176 32.78 4.02 9.17
C GLY A 176 32.57 5.17 10.15
N PRO A 177 32.90 6.43 9.80
CA PRO A 177 33.27 6.90 8.45
C PRO A 177 34.71 6.64 8.02
N ASP A 178 35.65 6.42 8.94
CA ASP A 178 37.07 6.19 8.67
C ASP A 178 37.53 4.87 9.29
N LEU A 179 38.24 4.06 8.51
CA LEU A 179 38.82 2.79 8.92
C LEU A 179 40.35 2.83 8.72
N HIS A 180 41.08 2.35 9.72
CA HIS A 180 42.53 2.27 9.68
C HIS A 180 42.97 0.81 9.64
N VAL A 181 43.81 0.48 8.71
CA VAL A 181 44.26 -0.89 8.41
C VAL A 181 45.78 -0.90 8.23
N ASP A 182 46.46 -1.86 8.82
CA ASP A 182 47.91 -1.97 8.65
C ASP A 182 48.26 -2.54 7.26
N LYS A 183 49.33 -2.04 6.68
CA LYS A 183 49.88 -2.58 5.42
C LYS A 183 50.17 -4.07 5.56
N GLY A 184 49.75 -4.85 4.55
CA GLY A 184 49.92 -6.29 4.54
C GLY A 184 48.78 -7.07 5.22
N SER A 185 47.89 -6.38 5.94
CA SER A 185 46.69 -7.03 6.50
C SER A 185 45.55 -7.14 5.47
N THR A 186 44.40 -7.65 5.88
CA THR A 186 43.22 -7.73 5.02
C THR A 186 42.26 -6.59 5.33
N ILE A 187 41.86 -5.83 4.32
CA ILE A 187 40.74 -4.91 4.41
C ILE A 187 39.46 -5.75 4.36
N ASN A 188 38.63 -5.60 5.38
CA ASN A 188 37.31 -6.26 5.46
C ASN A 188 36.24 -5.18 5.65
N LEU A 189 35.44 -4.93 4.58
CA LEU A 189 34.35 -3.99 4.62
C LEU A 189 33.04 -4.77 4.58
N THR A 190 32.13 -4.43 5.50
CA THR A 190 30.82 -5.05 5.62
C THR A 190 29.74 -4.01 5.33
N CYS A 191 29.02 -4.21 4.23
CA CYS A 191 27.86 -3.39 3.88
C CYS A 191 26.57 -4.12 4.27
N THR A 192 25.69 -3.46 5.00
CA THR A 192 24.38 -4.00 5.38
C THR A 192 23.27 -3.16 4.77
N VAL A 193 22.28 -3.82 4.12
CA VAL A 193 21.08 -3.19 3.58
C VAL A 193 19.90 -3.61 4.44
N LYS A 194 19.29 -2.63 5.12
CA LYS A 194 18.17 -2.82 6.04
C LYS A 194 16.89 -2.19 5.51
N PHE A 195 15.75 -2.59 6.08
CA PHE A 195 14.43 -2.05 5.77
C PHE A 195 14.03 -2.22 4.31
N SER A 196 14.46 -3.30 3.67
CA SER A 196 14.10 -3.64 2.32
C SER A 196 13.11 -4.81 2.34
N PRO A 197 11.88 -4.66 1.79
CA PRO A 197 10.92 -5.76 1.66
C PRO A 197 11.44 -6.89 0.77
N GLU A 198 12.30 -6.53 -0.20
CA GLU A 198 12.95 -7.46 -1.09
C GLU A 198 14.47 -7.20 -1.08
N PRO A 199 15.30 -8.26 -1.11
CA PRO A 199 16.74 -8.07 -1.18
C PRO A 199 17.14 -7.33 -2.46
N PRO A 200 18.22 -6.52 -2.44
CA PRO A 200 18.72 -5.86 -3.63
C PRO A 200 19.07 -6.89 -4.71
N ALA A 201 18.75 -6.58 -5.98
CA ALA A 201 19.11 -7.43 -7.12
C ALA A 201 20.61 -7.63 -7.21
N TYR A 202 21.37 -6.54 -7.00
CA TYR A 202 22.82 -6.52 -6.97
C TYR A 202 23.34 -5.48 -5.96
N ILE A 203 24.61 -5.64 -5.55
CA ILE A 203 25.39 -4.66 -4.77
C ILE A 203 26.73 -4.51 -5.48
N PHE A 204 27.02 -3.29 -5.95
CA PHE A 204 28.33 -2.97 -6.48
C PHE A 204 29.20 -2.31 -5.43
N TRP A 205 30.49 -2.67 -5.44
CA TRP A 205 31.50 -2.00 -4.66
C TRP A 205 32.37 -1.12 -5.57
N TYR A 206 32.69 0.04 -5.06
CA TYR A 206 33.53 1.02 -5.75
C TYR A 206 34.73 1.36 -4.88
N HIS A 207 35.90 1.53 -5.51
CA HIS A 207 37.07 2.19 -4.93
C HIS A 207 37.24 3.51 -5.66
N HIS A 208 37.13 4.63 -4.93
CA HIS A 208 36.90 5.95 -5.50
C HIS A 208 35.59 5.97 -6.32
N GLU A 209 35.68 6.10 -7.66
CA GLU A 209 34.52 6.09 -8.58
C GLU A 209 34.57 4.91 -9.55
N GLU A 210 35.54 4.01 -9.40
CA GLU A 210 35.71 2.83 -10.25
C GLU A 210 35.10 1.59 -9.58
N VAL A 211 34.37 0.80 -10.37
CA VAL A 211 33.83 -0.49 -9.92
C VAL A 211 35.00 -1.42 -9.63
N ILE A 212 34.96 -2.03 -8.43
CA ILE A 212 35.96 -3.02 -8.06
C ILE A 212 35.80 -4.26 -8.92
N ASN A 213 36.85 -4.59 -9.71
CA ASN A 213 36.90 -5.79 -10.52
C ASN A 213 37.57 -6.93 -9.74
N TYR A 214 36.84 -8.04 -9.61
CA TYR A 214 37.33 -9.24 -8.90
C TYR A 214 38.46 -9.96 -9.68
N ASP A 215 38.49 -9.80 -11.00
CA ASP A 215 39.47 -10.39 -11.89
C ASP A 215 40.70 -9.46 -12.12
N SER A 216 40.86 -8.48 -11.24
CA SER A 216 42.01 -7.57 -11.37
C SER A 216 43.34 -8.32 -11.26
N SER A 217 44.36 -7.87 -12.03
CA SER A 217 45.73 -8.43 -12.04
C SER A 217 46.39 -8.39 -10.65
N ARG A 218 45.87 -7.59 -9.72
CA ARG A 218 46.31 -7.52 -8.34
C ARG A 218 46.05 -8.83 -7.56
N GLY A 219 44.95 -9.53 -7.84
CA GLY A 219 44.48 -10.70 -7.09
C GLY A 219 44.03 -10.37 -5.65
N GLY A 220 43.55 -11.35 -4.94
CA GLY A 220 43.17 -11.26 -3.51
C GLY A 220 41.97 -10.35 -3.20
N VAL A 221 41.14 -10.03 -4.19
CA VAL A 221 39.88 -9.29 -4.00
C VAL A 221 38.71 -10.26 -4.12
N SER A 222 37.83 -10.25 -3.13
CA SER A 222 36.59 -11.08 -3.17
C SER A 222 35.42 -10.34 -2.59
N VAL A 223 34.22 -10.61 -3.15
CA VAL A 223 32.95 -10.11 -2.63
C VAL A 223 32.02 -11.30 -2.38
N ILE A 224 31.47 -11.33 -1.19
CA ILE A 224 30.48 -12.31 -0.76
C ILE A 224 29.21 -11.57 -0.38
N THR A 225 28.06 -11.98 -0.92
CA THR A 225 26.77 -11.34 -0.59
C THR A 225 25.81 -12.40 -0.09
N GLU A 226 25.31 -12.20 1.12
CA GLU A 226 24.29 -13.01 1.78
C GLU A 226 22.96 -12.26 1.76
N LYS A 227 21.94 -12.91 1.18
CA LYS A 227 20.59 -12.34 1.06
C LYS A 227 19.66 -13.05 2.04
N SER A 228 19.19 -12.31 3.03
CA SER A 228 18.19 -12.73 4.01
C SER A 228 17.28 -11.53 4.34
N ASP A 229 16.63 -11.48 5.49
CA ASP A 229 15.87 -10.32 5.99
C ASP A 229 16.71 -9.04 6.01
N VAL A 230 18.01 -9.19 6.23
CA VAL A 230 19.03 -8.14 6.07
C VAL A 230 20.04 -8.66 5.04
N THR A 231 20.21 -7.94 3.95
CA THR A 231 21.26 -8.29 2.98
C THR A 231 22.60 -7.75 3.46
N ILE A 232 23.61 -8.62 3.47
CA ILE A 232 24.98 -8.30 3.91
C ILE A 232 25.93 -8.59 2.74
N SER A 233 26.77 -7.63 2.41
CA SER A 233 27.84 -7.79 1.42
C SER A 233 29.20 -7.51 2.06
N PHE A 234 30.11 -8.45 1.90
CA PHE A 234 31.49 -8.36 2.37
C PHE A 234 32.42 -8.09 1.20
N LEU A 235 33.26 -7.06 1.31
CA LEU A 235 34.40 -6.84 0.42
C LEU A 235 35.67 -7.17 1.19
N LEU A 236 36.42 -8.13 0.68
CA LEU A 236 37.70 -8.57 1.24
C LEU A 236 38.82 -8.21 0.26
N ILE A 237 39.84 -7.50 0.73
CA ILE A 237 41.06 -7.16 -0.04
C ILE A 237 42.25 -7.63 0.77
N GLN A 238 42.89 -8.71 0.31
CA GLN A 238 44.06 -9.29 0.94
C GLN A 238 45.33 -8.45 0.67
N ASN A 239 46.29 -8.53 1.60
CA ASN A 239 47.59 -7.88 1.49
C ASN A 239 47.47 -6.40 1.15
N ALA A 240 46.79 -5.64 2.00
CA ALA A 240 46.53 -4.21 1.82
C ALA A 240 47.83 -3.42 1.54
N ASP A 241 47.82 -2.59 0.51
CA ASP A 241 48.92 -1.65 0.21
C ASP A 241 48.43 -0.21 0.34
N LEU A 242 49.37 0.75 0.40
CA LEU A 242 49.06 2.17 0.48
C LEU A 242 48.16 2.66 -0.65
N ALA A 243 48.27 2.06 -1.85
CA ALA A 243 47.39 2.31 -2.99
C ALA A 243 45.91 1.92 -2.74
N ASP A 244 45.64 1.05 -1.77
CA ASP A 244 44.26 0.66 -1.39
C ASP A 244 43.60 1.66 -0.43
N SER A 245 44.37 2.69 0.01
CA SER A 245 43.77 3.79 0.76
C SER A 245 42.81 4.58 -0.13
N GLY A 246 41.70 5.01 0.42
CA GLY A 246 40.74 5.81 -0.33
C GLY A 246 39.31 5.64 0.10
N LYS A 247 38.41 6.17 -0.71
CA LYS A 247 36.96 6.06 -0.51
C LYS A 247 36.46 4.75 -1.12
N TYR A 248 35.82 3.94 -0.28
CA TYR A 248 35.06 2.76 -0.69
C TYR A 248 33.59 3.04 -0.61
N SER A 249 32.82 2.57 -1.57
CA SER A 249 31.39 2.77 -1.63
C SER A 249 30.66 1.47 -1.95
N CYS A 250 29.58 1.23 -1.22
CA CYS A 250 28.64 0.13 -1.40
C CYS A 250 27.37 0.69 -2.04
N ALA A 251 27.02 0.24 -3.23
CA ALA A 251 25.88 0.72 -4.03
C ALA A 251 24.88 -0.42 -4.31
N PRO A 252 23.89 -0.65 -3.44
CA PRO A 252 22.83 -1.60 -3.72
C PRO A 252 21.83 -1.03 -4.72
N SER A 253 21.13 -1.92 -5.46
CA SER A 253 20.17 -1.53 -6.50
C SER A 253 18.91 -0.83 -5.98
N ASN A 254 18.63 -0.91 -4.68
CA ASN A 254 17.39 -0.46 -4.07
C ASN A 254 17.57 0.45 -2.84
N ALA A 255 18.78 0.92 -2.57
CA ALA A 255 19.08 1.85 -1.48
C ALA A 255 20.13 2.87 -1.91
N ASP A 256 20.26 3.96 -1.13
CA ASP A 256 21.29 4.95 -1.33
C ASP A 256 22.69 4.37 -1.09
N VAL A 257 23.68 4.97 -1.73
CA VAL A 257 25.09 4.55 -1.65
C VAL A 257 25.64 4.85 -0.26
N ALA A 258 26.23 3.85 0.39
CA ALA A 258 27.00 4.01 1.62
C ALA A 258 28.48 4.11 1.30
N SER A 259 29.23 4.95 2.02
CA SER A 259 30.67 5.15 1.79
C SER A 259 31.47 5.15 3.11
N VAL A 260 32.70 4.70 3.00
CA VAL A 260 33.71 4.69 4.09
C VAL A 260 35.05 5.08 3.52
N ARG A 261 35.92 5.73 4.30
CA ARG A 261 37.28 6.00 3.92
C ARG A 261 38.23 5.03 4.65
N VAL A 262 39.05 4.34 3.87
CA VAL A 262 40.08 3.42 4.37
C VAL A 262 41.42 4.09 4.31
N HIS A 263 42.18 4.00 5.42
CA HIS A 263 43.55 4.49 5.55
C HIS A 263 44.46 3.30 5.82
N VAL A 264 45.31 2.97 4.84
CA VAL A 264 46.33 1.93 5.03
C VAL A 264 47.59 2.57 5.60
N LEU A 265 47.99 2.10 6.78
CA LEU A 265 49.12 2.64 7.52
C LEU A 265 50.36 1.77 7.37
N ASN A 266 51.50 2.40 7.25
CA ASN A 266 52.81 1.68 7.32
C ASN A 266 52.95 1.21 8.78
N GLY A 267 52.88 -0.09 9.03
CA GLY A 267 53.03 -0.69 10.34
C GLY A 267 54.40 -0.48 10.95
N LYS A 268 54.57 0.66 11.63
CA LYS A 268 55.66 0.93 12.56
C LYS A 268 55.17 1.52 13.86
N HIS A 269 54.24 0.88 14.51
CA HIS A 269 53.89 1.19 15.87
C HIS A 269 53.82 -0.08 16.73
N GLY A 270 54.94 -0.71 16.88
CA GLY A 270 55.12 -1.86 17.75
C GLY A 270 56.53 -2.05 18.19
N LYS A 271 57.07 -1.07 18.96
CA LYS A 271 58.17 -1.27 19.92
C LYS A 271 58.60 0.07 20.51
N GLN A 272 57.86 0.55 21.52
CA GLN A 272 58.45 1.40 22.58
C GLN A 272 57.49 1.41 23.75
N LEU A 273 57.51 0.34 24.53
CA LEU A 273 57.22 0.40 25.95
C LEU A 273 58.32 -0.39 26.63
N ARG A 274 59.28 0.35 27.12
CA ARG A 274 60.08 -0.02 28.30
C ARG A 274 59.44 0.64 29.51
#